data_55c27bf8bb2444b858e4abd47c6999b6
#
_entry.id   55c27bf8bb2444b858e4abd47c6999b6
#
_cell.length_a   1.000
_cell.length_b   1.000
_cell.length_c   1.000
_cell.angle_alpha   90.00
_cell.angle_beta   90.00
_cell.angle_gamma   90.00
#
_symmetry.space_group_name_H-M   'P 1'
#
loop_
_entity.id
_entity.type
_entity.pdbx_description
1 polymer ?
#
loop_
_entity_poly.entity_id
_entity_poly.type
_entity_poly.pdbx_seq_one_letter_code
_entity_poly.pdbx_strand_id
1 'polypeptide(L)'
;MRARLDRLISALGTSRRGLFAFGVLGVLENSIVPIPTEPLYLPLMATYPRRAPLMALALLAGCIVAAVLLYVVAAVAQAALVAPLLAEFGLASLFAEQVAKVEGNAFLTVLIIGLSPIPFQLGPLAAGVVGVDIPTFLAAVLLSRGVRYLGLAALAAFAGAQFSALLERHRTGLVVGSAAVGAGTLVVLATLGV
;
A
#
# COMPACT_ATOMS: atom_id res chain seq x y z
N MET A 1 14.68 10.06 25.84
CA MET A 1 14.34 9.63 24.48
C MET A 1 13.13 8.69 24.46
N ARG A 2 13.09 7.64 25.30
CA ARG A 2 11.96 6.67 25.38
C ARG A 2 10.59 7.34 25.63
N ALA A 3 10.46 8.22 26.63
CA ALA A 3 9.19 8.88 26.96
C ALA A 3 8.63 9.81 25.85
N ARG A 4 9.45 10.29 24.92
CA ARG A 4 8.98 11.02 23.74
C ARG A 4 8.44 10.07 22.66
N LEU A 5 9.12 8.93 22.48
CA LEU A 5 8.70 7.89 21.55
C LEU A 5 7.35 7.27 21.98
N ASP A 6 7.19 6.96 23.27
CA ASP A 6 5.95 6.40 23.81
C ASP A 6 4.77 7.38 23.67
N ARG A 7 5.00 8.68 23.84
CA ARG A 7 3.99 9.72 23.58
C ARG A 7 3.63 9.82 22.09
N LEU A 8 4.59 9.70 21.18
CA LEU A 8 4.31 9.69 19.73
C LEU A 8 3.52 8.44 19.33
N ILE A 9 3.91 7.27 19.81
CA ILE A 9 3.21 6.00 19.53
C ILE A 9 1.77 6.07 20.05
N SER A 10 1.56 6.56 21.28
CA SER A 10 0.22 6.71 21.84
C SER A 10 -0.60 7.75 21.08
N ALA A 11 -0.02 8.88 20.67
CA ALA A 11 -0.69 9.88 19.88
C ALA A 11 -1.09 9.35 18.50
N LEU A 12 -0.24 8.59 17.83
CA LEU A 12 -0.55 7.94 16.56
C LEU A 12 -1.67 6.88 16.71
N GLY A 13 -1.63 6.09 17.79
CA GLY A 13 -2.61 5.04 18.03
C GLY A 13 -3.98 5.55 18.48
N THR A 14 -4.07 6.73 19.14
CA THR A 14 -5.30 7.17 19.82
C THR A 14 -5.93 8.45 19.29
N SER A 15 -5.21 9.29 18.54
CA SER A 15 -5.69 10.60 18.10
C SER A 15 -6.30 10.59 16.69
N ARG A 16 -7.07 11.65 16.38
CA ARG A 16 -7.54 11.93 15.00
C ARG A 16 -6.37 12.24 14.06
N ARG A 17 -5.31 12.88 14.57
CA ARG A 17 -4.07 13.15 13.81
C ARG A 17 -3.36 11.85 13.42
N GLY A 18 -3.42 10.83 14.30
CA GLY A 18 -2.92 9.50 13.99
C GLY A 18 -3.68 8.85 12.84
N LEU A 19 -5.02 8.91 12.83
CA LEU A 19 -5.81 8.41 11.69
C LEU A 19 -5.49 9.14 10.38
N PHE A 20 -5.30 10.46 10.43
CA PHE A 20 -4.85 11.22 9.26
C PHE A 20 -3.48 10.76 8.77
N ALA A 21 -2.53 10.51 9.70
CA ALA A 21 -1.22 9.96 9.36
C ALA A 21 -1.32 8.57 8.68
N PHE A 22 -2.25 7.71 9.13
CA PHE A 22 -2.54 6.44 8.44
C PHE A 22 -3.09 6.66 7.02
N GLY A 23 -3.96 7.66 6.82
CA GLY A 23 -4.42 8.04 5.48
C GLY A 23 -3.29 8.48 4.57
N VAL A 24 -2.41 9.35 5.06
CA VAL A 24 -1.20 9.78 4.32
C VAL A 24 -0.29 8.58 4.02
N LEU A 25 -0.12 7.68 4.98
CA LEU A 25 0.66 6.45 4.78
C LEU A 25 0.07 5.57 3.68
N GLY A 26 -1.27 5.45 3.63
CA GLY A 26 -1.97 4.76 2.56
C GLY A 26 -1.77 5.39 1.18
N VAL A 27 -1.68 6.72 1.09
CA VAL A 27 -1.33 7.42 -0.16
C VAL A 27 0.11 7.09 -0.56
N LEU A 28 1.06 7.19 0.38
CA LEU A 28 2.48 6.95 0.10
C LEU A 28 2.77 5.51 -0.33
N GLU A 29 2.18 4.52 0.35
CA GLU A 29 2.31 3.10 0.02
C GLU A 29 1.86 2.79 -1.40
N ASN A 30 0.78 3.42 -1.84
CA ASN A 30 0.14 3.14 -3.12
C ASN A 30 0.46 4.20 -4.20
N SER A 31 1.44 5.08 -3.96
CA SER A 31 1.96 6.03 -4.94
C SER A 31 2.95 5.35 -5.90
N ILE A 32 3.69 6.12 -6.68
CA ILE A 32 4.57 5.62 -7.75
C ILE A 32 5.64 4.65 -7.23
N VAL A 33 6.18 4.88 -6.03
CA VAL A 33 7.21 4.02 -5.42
C VAL A 33 6.56 3.11 -4.38
N PRO A 34 6.61 1.77 -4.55
CA PRO A 34 6.07 0.84 -3.57
C PRO A 34 6.95 0.85 -2.30
N ILE A 35 6.45 1.49 -1.24
CA ILE A 35 7.12 1.51 0.06
C ILE A 35 6.43 0.47 0.94
N PRO A 36 7.15 -0.55 1.46
CA PRO A 36 6.57 -1.50 2.40
C PRO A 36 6.28 -0.79 3.73
N THR A 37 5.03 -0.46 3.99
CA THR A 37 4.61 0.27 5.20
C THR A 37 4.02 -0.64 6.27
N GLU A 38 3.79 -1.92 5.97
CA GLU A 38 3.30 -2.93 6.90
C GLU A 38 4.08 -2.96 8.23
N PRO A 39 5.43 -2.92 8.26
CA PRO A 39 6.20 -2.90 9.49
C PRO A 39 5.94 -1.68 10.39
N LEU A 40 5.42 -0.60 9.81
CA LEU A 40 5.11 0.63 10.56
C LEU A 40 3.72 0.57 11.20
N TYR A 41 2.71 0.09 10.48
CA TYR A 41 1.33 0.16 10.95
C TYR A 41 0.84 -1.11 11.67
N LEU A 42 1.35 -2.31 11.33
CA LEU A 42 0.93 -3.55 11.98
C LEU A 42 1.19 -3.57 13.49
N PRO A 43 2.36 -3.11 13.99
CA PRO A 43 2.60 -3.01 15.42
C PRO A 43 1.63 -2.07 16.14
N LEU A 44 1.25 -0.96 15.50
CA LEU A 44 0.26 -0.02 16.05
C LEU A 44 -1.13 -0.64 16.09
N MET A 45 -1.54 -1.37 15.05
CA MET A 45 -2.81 -2.11 15.04
C MET A 45 -2.85 -3.19 16.13
N ALA A 46 -1.75 -3.92 16.33
CA ALA A 46 -1.63 -4.94 17.37
C ALA A 46 -1.69 -4.32 18.80
N THR A 47 -1.09 -3.15 18.99
CA THR A 47 -1.10 -2.43 20.28
C THR A 47 -2.47 -1.82 20.58
N TYR A 48 -3.23 -1.41 19.55
CA TYR A 48 -4.55 -0.78 19.70
C TYR A 48 -5.63 -1.56 18.95
N PRO A 49 -5.94 -2.82 19.32
CA PRO A 49 -6.80 -3.73 18.55
C PRO A 49 -8.21 -3.18 18.33
N ARG A 50 -8.77 -2.44 19.30
CA ARG A 50 -10.09 -1.79 19.16
C ARG A 50 -10.11 -0.68 18.09
N ARG A 51 -8.96 -0.12 17.75
CA ARG A 51 -8.81 0.93 16.72
C ARG A 51 -8.24 0.43 15.41
N ALA A 52 -7.76 -0.81 15.36
CA ALA A 52 -7.21 -1.41 14.16
C ALA A 52 -8.14 -1.30 12.93
N PRO A 53 -9.47 -1.52 13.04
CA PRO A 53 -10.37 -1.31 11.89
C PRO A 53 -10.40 0.15 11.40
N LEU A 54 -10.37 1.13 12.30
CA LEU A 54 -10.34 2.55 11.92
C LEU A 54 -9.02 2.94 11.24
N MET A 55 -7.90 2.37 11.69
CA MET A 55 -6.60 2.56 11.06
C MET A 55 -6.58 1.93 9.66
N ALA A 56 -7.16 0.73 9.50
CA ALA A 56 -7.30 0.06 8.21
C ALA A 56 -8.18 0.87 7.24
N LEU A 57 -9.30 1.44 7.72
CA LEU A 57 -10.16 2.31 6.91
C LEU A 57 -9.44 3.61 6.50
N ALA A 58 -8.61 4.18 7.36
CA ALA A 58 -7.81 5.35 7.04
C ALA A 58 -6.75 5.03 5.96
N LEU A 59 -6.04 3.88 6.07
CA LEU A 59 -5.14 3.38 5.03
C LEU A 59 -5.87 3.16 3.70
N LEU A 60 -7.05 2.53 3.76
CA LEU A 60 -7.89 2.29 2.58
C LEU A 60 -8.30 3.60 1.91
N ALA A 61 -8.71 4.61 2.68
CA ALA A 61 -9.04 5.92 2.14
C ALA A 61 -7.85 6.57 1.42
N GLY A 62 -6.65 6.50 2.01
CA GLY A 62 -5.43 6.95 1.37
C GLY A 62 -5.09 6.17 0.10
N CYS A 63 -5.25 4.84 0.13
CA CYS A 63 -5.06 3.98 -1.03
C CYS A 63 -6.00 4.36 -2.19
N ILE A 64 -7.28 4.64 -1.90
CA ILE A 64 -8.25 5.06 -2.91
C ILE A 64 -7.83 6.39 -3.55
N VAL A 65 -7.38 7.35 -2.74
CA VAL A 65 -6.87 8.64 -3.26
C VAL A 65 -5.69 8.40 -4.20
N ALA A 66 -4.71 7.59 -3.81
CA ALA A 66 -3.57 7.26 -4.66
C ALA A 66 -4.00 6.52 -5.94
N ALA A 67 -4.90 5.56 -5.83
CA ALA A 67 -5.42 4.79 -6.96
C ALA A 67 -6.14 5.68 -7.99
N VAL A 68 -6.99 6.62 -7.52
CA VAL A 68 -7.68 7.57 -8.38
C VAL A 68 -6.69 8.52 -9.06
N LEU A 69 -5.68 9.01 -8.32
CA LEU A 69 -4.65 9.87 -8.91
C LEU A 69 -3.87 9.16 -10.00
N LEU A 70 -3.44 7.91 -9.77
CA LEU A 70 -2.74 7.11 -10.79
C LEU A 70 -3.63 6.81 -12.00
N TYR A 71 -4.91 6.48 -11.76
CA TYR A 71 -5.88 6.29 -12.84
C TYR A 71 -6.02 7.54 -13.69
N VAL A 72 -6.24 8.71 -13.08
CA VAL A 72 -6.41 9.98 -13.81
C VAL A 72 -5.14 10.35 -14.58
N VAL A 73 -3.97 10.20 -13.95
CA VAL A 73 -2.69 10.43 -14.62
C VAL A 73 -2.55 9.54 -15.85
N ALA A 74 -2.86 8.25 -15.74
CA ALA A 74 -2.77 7.32 -16.86
C ALA A 74 -3.81 7.57 -17.95
N ALA A 75 -5.04 7.95 -17.57
CA ALA A 75 -6.09 8.32 -18.52
C ALA A 75 -5.71 9.55 -19.37
N VAL A 76 -5.02 10.53 -18.77
CA VAL A 76 -4.55 11.74 -19.46
C VAL A 76 -3.26 11.48 -20.24
N ALA A 77 -2.29 10.83 -19.61
CA ALA A 77 -0.96 10.60 -20.18
C ALA A 77 -0.95 9.50 -21.27
N GLN A 78 -1.91 8.57 -21.22
CA GLN A 78 -2.02 7.42 -22.13
C GLN A 78 -0.81 6.46 -22.04
N ALA A 79 -0.92 5.31 -22.68
CA ALA A 79 0.13 4.31 -22.71
C ALA A 79 1.48 4.83 -23.27
N ALA A 80 1.42 5.77 -24.21
CA ALA A 80 2.60 6.35 -24.86
C ALA A 80 3.55 7.07 -23.88
N LEU A 81 3.03 7.62 -22.78
CA LEU A 81 3.85 8.27 -21.74
C LEU A 81 4.07 7.38 -20.51
N VAL A 82 3.11 6.53 -20.17
CA VAL A 82 3.20 5.65 -19.00
C VAL A 82 4.20 4.51 -19.22
N ALA A 83 4.17 3.89 -20.42
CA ALA A 83 5.02 2.73 -20.70
C ALA A 83 6.53 3.04 -20.68
N PRO A 84 7.05 4.16 -21.23
CA PRO A 84 8.46 4.52 -21.13
C PRO A 84 8.92 4.75 -19.69
N LEU A 85 8.10 5.40 -18.87
CA LEU A 85 8.42 5.61 -17.45
C LEU A 85 8.51 4.28 -16.70
N LEU A 86 7.62 3.34 -16.98
CA LEU A 86 7.66 2.00 -16.37
C LEU A 86 8.81 1.14 -16.91
N ALA A 87 9.30 1.43 -18.12
CA ALA A 87 10.45 0.74 -18.69
C ALA A 87 11.73 1.01 -17.89
N GLU A 88 11.91 2.22 -17.36
CA GLU A 88 13.02 2.57 -16.49
C GLU A 88 13.07 1.72 -15.20
N PHE A 89 11.90 1.23 -14.75
CA PHE A 89 11.78 0.33 -13.60
C PHE A 89 11.70 -1.16 -13.99
N GLY A 90 11.92 -1.50 -15.27
CA GLY A 90 11.81 -2.88 -15.76
C GLY A 90 10.38 -3.44 -15.76
N LEU A 91 9.35 -2.59 -15.65
CA LEU A 91 7.95 -2.98 -15.50
C LEU A 91 7.13 -2.87 -16.81
N ALA A 92 7.73 -2.47 -17.93
CA ALA A 92 6.99 -2.22 -19.16
C ALA A 92 6.27 -3.46 -19.71
N SER A 93 6.92 -4.63 -19.72
CA SER A 93 6.32 -5.88 -20.19
C SER A 93 5.16 -6.34 -19.27
N LEU A 94 5.38 -6.24 -17.97
CA LEU A 94 4.35 -6.57 -16.97
C LEU A 94 3.16 -5.62 -17.09
N PHE A 95 3.41 -4.32 -17.31
CA PHE A 95 2.36 -3.34 -17.54
C PHE A 95 1.53 -3.63 -18.80
N ALA A 96 2.19 -3.91 -19.94
CA ALA A 96 1.50 -4.27 -21.18
C ALA A 96 0.61 -5.52 -21.01
N GLU A 97 1.09 -6.52 -20.27
CA GLU A 97 0.29 -7.68 -19.91
C GLU A 97 -0.95 -7.32 -19.09
N GLN A 98 -0.80 -6.42 -18.11
CA GLN A 98 -1.94 -5.99 -17.29
C GLN A 98 -2.94 -5.16 -18.10
N VAL A 99 -2.50 -4.30 -19.03
CA VAL A 99 -3.39 -3.56 -19.96
C VAL A 99 -4.24 -4.54 -20.74
N ALA A 100 -3.63 -5.54 -21.40
CA ALA A 100 -4.36 -6.56 -22.17
C ALA A 100 -5.38 -7.35 -21.32
N LYS A 101 -5.02 -7.67 -20.07
CA LYS A 101 -5.93 -8.35 -19.14
C LYS A 101 -7.10 -7.45 -18.71
N VAL A 102 -6.85 -6.15 -18.48
CA VAL A 102 -7.88 -5.18 -18.13
C VAL A 102 -8.87 -4.98 -19.27
N GLU A 103 -8.42 -4.97 -20.53
CA GLU A 103 -9.28 -4.95 -21.73
C GLU A 103 -10.23 -6.16 -21.77
N GLY A 104 -9.76 -7.34 -21.36
CA GLY A 104 -10.57 -8.56 -21.30
C GLY A 104 -11.59 -8.56 -20.16
N ASN A 105 -11.17 -8.21 -18.93
CA ASN A 105 -12.03 -8.12 -17.75
C ASN A 105 -11.44 -7.17 -16.71
N ALA A 106 -11.87 -5.92 -16.75
CA ALA A 106 -11.34 -4.85 -15.91
C ALA A 106 -11.52 -5.11 -14.42
N PHE A 107 -12.72 -5.47 -13.98
CA PHE A 107 -13.01 -5.69 -12.57
C PHE A 107 -12.14 -6.80 -11.98
N LEU A 108 -12.14 -7.97 -12.63
CA LEU A 108 -11.41 -9.14 -12.15
C LEU A 108 -9.90 -8.91 -12.15
N THR A 109 -9.38 -8.26 -13.19
CA THR A 109 -7.93 -7.97 -13.29
C THR A 109 -7.47 -7.03 -12.20
N VAL A 110 -8.15 -5.90 -11.99
CA VAL A 110 -7.81 -4.94 -10.92
C VAL A 110 -7.95 -5.59 -9.53
N LEU A 111 -8.99 -6.42 -9.34
CA LEU A 111 -9.19 -7.17 -8.11
C LEU A 111 -8.01 -8.13 -7.84
N ILE A 112 -7.60 -8.92 -8.84
CA ILE A 112 -6.49 -9.87 -8.71
C ILE A 112 -5.18 -9.15 -8.46
N ILE A 113 -4.87 -8.08 -9.19
CA ILE A 113 -3.67 -7.26 -8.95
C ILE A 113 -3.65 -6.77 -7.50
N GLY A 114 -4.78 -6.26 -6.99
CA GLY A 114 -4.89 -5.77 -5.62
C GLY A 114 -4.68 -6.82 -4.53
N LEU A 115 -4.92 -8.10 -4.81
CA LEU A 115 -4.73 -9.23 -3.89
C LEU A 115 -3.40 -9.96 -4.08
N SER A 116 -2.78 -9.84 -5.25
CA SER A 116 -1.54 -10.54 -5.63
C SER A 116 -0.28 -9.78 -5.18
N PRO A 117 0.92 -10.39 -5.28
CA PRO A 117 2.19 -9.72 -5.06
C PRO A 117 2.61 -8.79 -6.21
N ILE A 118 1.81 -8.66 -7.25
CA ILE A 118 2.03 -7.71 -8.36
C ILE A 118 1.98 -6.28 -7.78
N PRO A 119 2.87 -5.36 -8.21
CA PRO A 119 2.81 -3.96 -7.81
C PRO A 119 1.43 -3.36 -8.10
N PHE A 120 0.73 -2.93 -7.05
CA PHE A 120 -0.65 -2.47 -7.15
C PHE A 120 -0.83 -1.31 -8.14
N GLN A 121 0.19 -0.47 -8.23
CA GLN A 121 0.20 0.71 -9.11
C GLN A 121 -0.13 0.37 -10.56
N LEU A 122 0.23 -0.84 -11.01
CA LEU A 122 -0.06 -1.30 -12.38
C LEU A 122 -1.56 -1.43 -12.65
N GLY A 123 -2.37 -1.76 -11.63
CA GLY A 123 -3.83 -1.86 -11.78
C GLY A 123 -4.49 -0.53 -12.12
N PRO A 124 -4.36 0.52 -11.27
CA PRO A 124 -4.85 1.86 -11.57
C PRO A 124 -4.32 2.46 -12.87
N LEU A 125 -3.02 2.27 -13.17
CA LEU A 125 -2.41 2.77 -14.41
C LEU A 125 -3.00 2.06 -15.64
N ALA A 126 -3.13 0.73 -15.62
CA ALA A 126 -3.74 -0.03 -16.72
C ALA A 126 -5.22 0.33 -16.89
N ALA A 127 -5.97 0.44 -15.78
CA ALA A 127 -7.38 0.83 -15.82
C ALA A 127 -7.58 2.24 -16.41
N GLY A 128 -6.68 3.18 -16.07
CA GLY A 128 -6.72 4.54 -16.63
C GLY A 128 -6.40 4.59 -18.12
N VAL A 129 -5.39 3.84 -18.58
CA VAL A 129 -5.05 3.76 -20.01
C VAL A 129 -6.18 3.15 -20.84
N VAL A 130 -6.82 2.09 -20.33
CA VAL A 130 -7.95 1.41 -21.01
C VAL A 130 -9.23 2.26 -20.94
N GLY A 131 -9.33 3.19 -19.98
CA GLY A 131 -10.53 4.00 -19.78
C GLY A 131 -11.66 3.23 -19.10
N VAL A 132 -11.33 2.38 -18.15
CA VAL A 132 -12.32 1.62 -17.35
C VAL A 132 -13.27 2.59 -16.63
N ASP A 133 -14.56 2.30 -16.60
CA ASP A 133 -15.53 3.12 -15.88
C ASP A 133 -15.19 3.19 -14.38
N ILE A 134 -15.31 4.39 -13.83
CA ILE A 134 -14.91 4.69 -12.43
C ILE A 134 -15.61 3.79 -11.41
N PRO A 135 -16.93 3.51 -11.48
CA PRO A 135 -17.59 2.60 -10.56
C PRO A 135 -16.97 1.19 -10.54
N THR A 136 -16.73 0.58 -11.69
CA THR A 136 -16.10 -0.74 -11.80
C THR A 136 -14.68 -0.74 -11.24
N PHE A 137 -13.88 0.27 -11.59
CA PHE A 137 -12.53 0.45 -11.07
C PHE A 137 -12.53 0.59 -9.53
N LEU A 138 -13.34 1.50 -8.99
CA LEU A 138 -13.39 1.73 -7.54
C LEU A 138 -13.93 0.52 -6.78
N ALA A 139 -14.91 -0.20 -7.31
CA ALA A 139 -15.42 -1.41 -6.68
C ALA A 139 -14.33 -2.49 -6.55
N ALA A 140 -13.52 -2.69 -7.61
CA ALA A 140 -12.42 -3.64 -7.59
C ALA A 140 -11.33 -3.24 -6.58
N VAL A 141 -10.95 -1.94 -6.56
CA VAL A 141 -9.97 -1.39 -5.59
C VAL A 141 -10.48 -1.52 -4.17
N LEU A 142 -11.71 -1.09 -3.90
CA LEU A 142 -12.32 -1.16 -2.56
C LEU A 142 -12.38 -2.59 -2.04
N LEU A 143 -12.77 -3.53 -2.88
CA LEU A 143 -12.87 -4.93 -2.48
C LEU A 143 -11.49 -5.53 -2.21
N SER A 144 -10.55 -5.41 -3.14
CA SER A 144 -9.21 -6.00 -3.01
C SER A 144 -8.43 -5.39 -1.85
N ARG A 145 -8.34 -4.07 -1.78
CA ARG A 145 -7.59 -3.37 -0.74
C ARG A 145 -8.32 -3.36 0.61
N GLY A 146 -9.66 -3.33 0.58
CA GLY A 146 -10.47 -3.51 1.78
C GLY A 146 -10.22 -4.85 2.46
N VAL A 147 -10.28 -5.95 1.69
CA VAL A 147 -9.94 -7.29 2.20
C VAL A 147 -8.53 -7.35 2.75
N ARG A 148 -7.54 -6.77 2.05
CA ARG A 148 -6.15 -6.72 2.51
C ARG A 148 -6.01 -5.95 3.83
N TYR A 149 -6.43 -4.68 3.89
CA TYR A 149 -6.21 -3.86 5.09
C TYR A 149 -7.05 -4.31 6.29
N LEU A 150 -8.32 -4.68 6.08
CA LEU A 150 -9.16 -5.19 7.16
C LEU A 150 -8.71 -6.58 7.62
N GLY A 151 -8.27 -7.43 6.69
CA GLY A 151 -7.68 -8.73 7.01
C GLY A 151 -6.40 -8.59 7.87
N LEU A 152 -5.49 -7.70 7.49
CA LEU A 152 -4.30 -7.39 8.28
C LEU A 152 -4.64 -6.79 9.64
N ALA A 153 -5.64 -5.91 9.72
CA ALA A 153 -6.11 -5.35 10.98
C ALA A 153 -6.71 -6.43 11.90
N ALA A 154 -7.50 -7.35 11.34
CA ALA A 154 -8.05 -8.47 12.08
C ALA A 154 -6.94 -9.40 12.60
N LEU A 155 -5.97 -9.78 11.73
CA LEU A 155 -4.81 -10.58 12.13
C LEU A 155 -4.00 -9.90 13.23
N ALA A 156 -3.71 -8.60 13.11
CA ALA A 156 -3.00 -7.83 14.11
C ALA A 156 -3.77 -7.76 15.43
N ALA A 157 -5.09 -7.61 15.39
CA ALA A 157 -5.95 -7.57 16.57
C ALA A 157 -6.00 -8.92 17.27
N PHE A 158 -6.11 -10.03 16.54
CA PHE A 158 -6.11 -11.39 17.13
C PHE A 158 -4.73 -11.79 17.66
N ALA A 159 -3.65 -11.42 16.97
CA ALA A 159 -2.29 -11.69 17.38
C ALA A 159 -1.80 -10.74 18.50
N GLY A 160 -2.56 -9.69 18.78
CA GLY A 160 -2.12 -8.53 19.56
C GLY A 160 -1.49 -8.85 20.93
N ALA A 161 -2.03 -9.81 21.67
CA ALA A 161 -1.48 -10.21 22.97
C ALA A 161 -0.18 -11.01 22.84
N GLN A 162 -0.07 -11.89 21.85
CA GLN A 162 1.14 -12.69 21.61
C GLN A 162 2.17 -11.89 20.80
N PHE A 163 1.72 -11.02 19.93
CA PHE A 163 2.54 -10.21 19.06
C PHE A 163 3.21 -9.05 19.81
N SER A 164 2.54 -8.46 20.82
CA SER A 164 3.14 -7.43 21.67
C SER A 164 4.32 -7.98 22.50
N ALA A 165 4.22 -9.19 23.01
CA ALA A 165 5.32 -9.86 23.70
C ALA A 165 6.49 -10.19 22.76
N LEU A 166 6.19 -10.60 21.53
CA LEU A 166 7.20 -10.88 20.49
C LEU A 166 7.86 -9.59 19.99
N LEU A 167 7.08 -8.52 19.82
CA LEU A 167 7.55 -7.18 19.45
C LEU A 167 8.46 -6.56 20.49
N GLU A 168 8.12 -6.69 21.79
CA GLU A 168 8.99 -6.22 22.86
C GLU A 168 10.32 -6.97 22.88
N ARG A 169 10.29 -8.27 22.61
CA ARG A 169 11.48 -9.12 22.56
C ARG A 169 12.35 -8.86 21.32
N HIS A 170 11.77 -8.47 20.18
CA HIS A 170 12.49 -8.27 18.92
C HIS A 170 12.39 -6.84 18.37
N ARG A 171 12.02 -5.86 19.19
CA ARG A 171 11.80 -4.46 18.81
C ARG A 171 12.95 -3.86 18.00
N THR A 172 14.19 -4.15 18.40
CA THR A 172 15.40 -3.68 17.69
C THR A 172 15.58 -4.41 16.34
N GLY A 173 15.30 -5.70 16.30
CA GLY A 173 15.42 -6.50 15.06
C GLY A 173 14.40 -6.11 14.00
N LEU A 174 13.17 -5.76 14.38
CA LEU A 174 12.11 -5.34 13.47
C LEU A 174 12.38 -3.95 12.87
N VAL A 175 12.85 -3.00 13.71
CA VAL A 175 13.23 -1.65 13.24
C VAL A 175 14.47 -1.72 12.34
N VAL A 176 15.46 -2.53 12.72
CA VAL A 176 16.67 -2.72 11.89
C VAL A 176 16.34 -3.51 10.62
N GLY A 177 15.48 -4.53 10.71
CA GLY A 177 15.02 -5.33 9.57
C GLY A 177 14.23 -4.51 8.56
N SER A 178 13.30 -3.66 9.00
CA SER A 178 12.54 -2.79 8.10
C SER A 178 13.42 -1.70 7.46
N ALA A 179 14.37 -1.14 8.23
CA ALA A 179 15.36 -0.21 7.69
C ALA A 179 16.31 -0.89 6.70
N ALA A 180 16.72 -2.14 6.97
CA ALA A 180 17.57 -2.93 6.07
C ALA A 180 16.84 -3.32 4.77
N VAL A 181 15.55 -3.70 4.86
CA VAL A 181 14.72 -3.97 3.66
C VAL A 181 14.54 -2.70 2.84
N GLY A 182 14.22 -1.56 3.48
CA GLY A 182 14.11 -0.28 2.80
C GLY A 182 15.43 0.17 2.15
N ALA A 183 16.55 0.05 2.87
CA ALA A 183 17.88 0.34 2.34
C ALA A 183 18.29 -0.64 1.24
N GLY A 184 17.99 -1.94 1.41
CA GLY A 184 18.25 -2.97 0.41
C GLY A 184 17.47 -2.73 -0.89
N THR A 185 16.20 -2.32 -0.79
CA THR A 185 15.38 -1.93 -1.94
C THR A 185 15.98 -0.72 -2.66
N LEU A 186 16.42 0.30 -1.91
CA LEU A 186 17.10 1.48 -2.48
C LEU A 186 18.42 1.13 -3.13
N VAL A 187 19.22 0.23 -2.53
CA VAL A 187 20.50 -0.23 -3.09
C VAL A 187 20.26 -1.04 -4.37
N VAL A 188 19.27 -1.94 -4.38
CA VAL A 188 18.92 -2.71 -5.58
C VAL A 188 18.46 -1.78 -6.71
N LEU A 189 17.63 -0.77 -6.41
CA LEU A 189 17.21 0.24 -7.38
C LEU A 189 18.41 1.02 -7.91
N ALA A 190 19.34 1.44 -7.03
CA ALA A 190 20.55 2.17 -7.41
C ALA A 190 21.55 1.31 -8.21
N THR A 191 21.66 0.00 -7.94
CA THR A 191 22.58 -0.90 -8.70
C THR A 191 21.99 -1.36 -10.02
N LEU A 192 20.66 -1.33 -10.18
CA LEU A 192 19.99 -1.59 -11.45
C LEU A 192 20.00 -0.36 -12.39
N GLY A 193 20.63 0.73 -11.98
CA GLY A 193 20.78 1.93 -12.81
C GLY A 193 19.51 2.75 -12.95
N VAL A 194 18.60 2.65 -11.94
CA VAL A 194 17.35 3.40 -11.84
C VAL A 194 17.51 4.56 -10.88
#